data_1ed48d93830fb11cb47e007fce8e897f
#
_entry.id   1ed48d93830fb11cb47e007fce8e897f
#
_cell.length_a   1.000
_cell.length_b   1.000
_cell.length_c   1.000
_cell.angle_alpha   90.00
_cell.angle_beta   90.00
_cell.angle_gamma   90.00
#
_symmetry.space_group_name_H-M   'P 1'
#
loop_
_entity.id
_entity.type
_entity.pdbx_description
1 polymer ?
#
loop_
_entity_poly.entity_id
_entity_poly.type
_entity_poly.pdbx_seq_one_letter_code
_entity_poly.pdbx_strand_id
1 'polypeptide(L)'
;MSSIKPIKILFSLIFILITFTSCKSNLPLDKDLTKKTYNLINQDSTNVIFPDVIKGHITVIGFIYTHCPDICPMTTNNIYLTEKKLNEQGINNVKFVEVSFDPERDTPSVLRAFADIRGISFEKWMLLTGKDSIIKDLLKRFDVMAVKTDEQRDEDGELTYSMMHTDRISLIDDKGILRKNYKGSTINFDEIINDIKSLED
;
A
#
# COMPACT_ATOMS: atom_id res chain seq x y z
N MET A 1 53.12 62.69 -13.32
CA MET A 1 52.50 62.17 -12.09
C MET A 1 51.05 61.93 -12.39
N SER A 2 50.73 60.67 -12.72
CA SER A 2 49.38 60.25 -13.12
C SER A 2 48.77 59.45 -11.95
N SER A 3 47.68 59.98 -11.42
CA SER A 3 46.96 59.35 -10.28
C SER A 3 45.97 58.32 -10.78
N ILE A 4 46.21 57.06 -10.47
CA ILE A 4 45.31 55.95 -10.78
C ILE A 4 44.31 55.83 -9.62
N LYS A 5 43.00 56.07 -9.90
CA LYS A 5 41.90 55.83 -8.93
C LYS A 5 41.55 54.36 -8.88
N PRO A 6 41.37 53.75 -7.71
CA PRO A 6 40.95 52.34 -7.61
C PRO A 6 39.45 52.21 -7.94
N ILE A 7 39.16 51.35 -8.90
CA ILE A 7 37.82 50.88 -9.23
C ILE A 7 37.32 49.95 -8.11
N LYS A 8 36.29 50.37 -7.39
CA LYS A 8 35.59 49.52 -6.43
C LYS A 8 34.71 48.52 -7.19
N ILE A 9 35.19 47.28 -7.23
CA ILE A 9 34.39 46.16 -7.75
C ILE A 9 33.33 45.79 -6.69
N LEU A 10 32.09 46.17 -6.97
CA LEU A 10 30.94 45.84 -6.14
C LEU A 10 30.51 44.42 -6.49
N PHE A 11 30.95 43.41 -5.72
CA PHE A 11 30.46 42.04 -5.81
C PHE A 11 29.02 42.01 -5.29
N SER A 12 28.04 42.03 -6.19
CA SER A 12 26.64 41.80 -5.87
C SER A 12 26.44 40.29 -5.68
N LEU A 13 26.40 39.81 -4.42
CA LEU A 13 25.98 38.46 -4.08
C LEU A 13 24.48 38.37 -4.35
N ILE A 14 24.12 37.84 -5.51
CA ILE A 14 22.74 37.39 -5.78
C ILE A 14 22.54 36.08 -5.03
N PHE A 15 21.94 36.16 -3.85
CA PHE A 15 21.48 35.01 -3.10
C PHE A 15 20.20 34.48 -3.80
N ILE A 16 20.37 33.49 -4.67
CA ILE A 16 19.23 32.80 -5.30
C ILE A 16 18.55 31.99 -4.20
N LEU A 17 17.46 32.54 -3.68
CA LEU A 17 16.56 31.83 -2.76
C LEU A 17 15.81 30.77 -3.58
N ILE A 18 16.34 29.54 -3.62
CA ILE A 18 15.63 28.40 -4.19
C ILE A 18 14.50 28.07 -3.21
N THR A 19 13.32 28.60 -3.48
CA THR A 19 12.10 28.17 -2.81
C THR A 19 11.75 26.79 -3.31
N PHE A 20 12.06 25.77 -2.52
CA PHE A 20 11.47 24.44 -2.71
C PHE A 20 9.96 24.57 -2.47
N THR A 21 9.22 24.81 -3.53
CA THR A 21 7.78 24.59 -3.51
C THR A 21 7.57 23.08 -3.45
N SER A 22 7.45 22.54 -2.23
CA SER A 22 6.94 21.20 -2.03
C SER A 22 5.55 21.15 -2.69
N CYS A 23 5.45 20.55 -3.84
CA CYS A 23 4.18 20.26 -4.48
C CYS A 23 3.42 19.29 -3.57
N LYS A 24 2.52 19.82 -2.75
CA LYS A 24 1.63 18.98 -1.94
C LYS A 24 0.68 18.27 -2.90
N SER A 25 0.79 16.96 -3.01
CA SER A 25 -0.12 16.18 -3.85
C SER A 25 -1.58 16.45 -3.44
N ASN A 26 -2.43 16.75 -4.41
CA ASN A 26 -3.85 17.13 -4.20
C ASN A 26 -4.77 15.89 -4.04
N LEU A 27 -4.24 14.81 -3.44
CA LEU A 27 -5.02 13.61 -3.21
C LEU A 27 -6.05 13.80 -2.10
N PRO A 28 -7.24 13.15 -2.20
CA PRO A 28 -8.43 13.53 -1.43
C PRO A 28 -8.40 13.15 0.05
N LEU A 29 -7.47 12.27 0.47
CA LEU A 29 -7.39 11.79 1.85
C LEU A 29 -6.11 12.27 2.53
N ASP A 30 -6.17 12.38 3.86
CA ASP A 30 -5.05 12.80 4.72
C ASP A 30 -5.15 12.07 6.07
N LYS A 31 -5.29 10.72 6.01
CA LYS A 31 -5.48 9.90 7.21
C LYS A 31 -4.16 9.28 7.64
N ASP A 32 -3.63 9.75 8.75
CA ASP A 32 -2.37 9.28 9.31
C ASP A 32 -2.53 7.88 9.92
N LEU A 33 -1.88 6.88 9.28
CA LEU A 33 -1.89 5.49 9.71
C LEU A 33 -0.83 5.21 10.78
N THR A 34 0.13 6.11 11.00
CA THR A 34 1.24 5.91 11.94
C THR A 34 0.85 6.06 13.40
N LYS A 35 -0.33 6.59 13.68
CA LYS A 35 -0.84 6.86 15.05
C LYS A 35 -1.15 5.61 15.88
N LYS A 36 -1.19 4.45 15.25
CA LYS A 36 -1.47 3.18 15.92
C LYS A 36 -0.64 2.06 15.30
N THR A 37 -0.09 1.20 16.14
CA THR A 37 0.72 0.05 15.73
C THR A 37 -0.08 -1.25 15.85
N TYR A 38 0.21 -2.20 14.97
CA TYR A 38 -0.39 -3.52 14.91
C TYR A 38 0.69 -4.57 14.73
N ASN A 39 0.71 -5.57 15.59
CA ASN A 39 1.58 -6.73 15.44
C ASN A 39 0.91 -7.73 14.49
N LEU A 40 1.51 -7.93 13.34
CA LEU A 40 1.04 -8.82 12.28
C LEU A 40 2.08 -9.90 12.01
N ILE A 41 1.72 -10.85 11.15
CA ILE A 41 2.59 -11.94 10.72
C ILE A 41 2.60 -11.91 9.20
N ASN A 42 3.78 -11.96 8.58
CA ASN A 42 3.90 -12.02 7.13
C ASN A 42 3.85 -13.47 6.61
N GLN A 43 3.86 -13.65 5.30
CA GLN A 43 3.86 -14.95 4.62
C GLN A 43 5.05 -15.84 4.97
N ASP A 44 6.11 -15.30 5.56
CA ASP A 44 7.31 -16.03 6.02
C ASP A 44 7.24 -16.42 7.50
N SER A 45 6.06 -16.29 8.12
CA SER A 45 5.85 -16.50 9.56
C SER A 45 6.68 -15.55 10.44
N THR A 46 7.11 -14.42 9.89
CA THR A 46 7.86 -13.39 10.62
C THR A 46 6.90 -12.37 11.23
N ASN A 47 7.11 -12.04 12.51
CA ASN A 47 6.37 -10.95 13.14
C ASN A 47 6.83 -9.61 12.57
N VAL A 48 5.87 -8.79 12.16
CA VAL A 48 6.09 -7.46 11.61
C VAL A 48 5.18 -6.45 12.29
N ILE A 49 5.57 -5.20 12.25
CA ILE A 49 4.78 -4.10 12.82
C ILE A 49 4.23 -3.24 11.67
N PHE A 50 2.92 -3.15 11.57
CA PHE A 50 2.27 -2.11 10.80
C PHE A 50 2.13 -0.86 11.72
N PRO A 51 2.57 0.34 11.32
CA PRO A 51 2.88 0.81 9.96
C PRO A 51 4.37 0.72 9.55
N ASP A 52 5.27 0.11 10.32
CA ASP A 52 6.70 0.12 9.98
C ASP A 52 6.99 -0.51 8.61
N VAL A 53 6.20 -1.50 8.21
CA VAL A 53 6.31 -2.17 6.89
C VAL A 53 6.02 -1.26 5.68
N ILE A 54 5.37 -0.10 5.92
CA ILE A 54 5.00 0.86 4.86
C ILE A 54 5.82 2.16 4.92
N LYS A 55 6.57 2.41 5.99
CA LYS A 55 7.34 3.66 6.17
C LYS A 55 8.47 3.77 5.13
N GLY A 56 8.65 4.98 4.60
CA GLY A 56 9.72 5.29 3.66
C GLY A 56 9.46 4.80 2.23
N HIS A 57 8.28 4.29 1.95
CA HIS A 57 7.87 3.84 0.63
C HIS A 57 6.44 4.27 0.33
N ILE A 58 6.20 4.68 -0.90
CA ILE A 58 4.83 4.73 -1.42
C ILE A 58 4.31 3.28 -1.40
N THR A 59 3.12 3.07 -0.86
CA THR A 59 2.57 1.73 -0.69
C THR A 59 1.18 1.62 -1.30
N VAL A 60 0.99 0.59 -2.10
CA VAL A 60 -0.33 0.14 -2.58
C VAL A 60 -0.75 -1.03 -1.71
N ILE A 61 -1.87 -0.89 -0.99
CA ILE A 61 -2.37 -1.93 -0.09
C ILE A 61 -3.73 -2.43 -0.55
N GLY A 62 -3.88 -3.77 -0.63
CA GLY A 62 -5.14 -4.47 -0.91
C GLY A 62 -5.63 -5.27 0.30
N PHE A 63 -6.91 -5.64 0.26
CA PHE A 63 -7.54 -6.45 1.30
C PHE A 63 -8.20 -7.66 0.65
N ILE A 64 -7.80 -8.85 1.09
CA ILE A 64 -8.17 -10.11 0.45
C ILE A 64 -8.55 -11.19 1.47
N TYR A 65 -9.08 -12.30 0.97
CA TYR A 65 -8.98 -13.62 1.57
C TYR A 65 -8.78 -14.67 0.47
N THR A 66 -8.00 -15.70 0.74
CA THR A 66 -7.52 -16.62 -0.31
C THR A 66 -8.61 -17.51 -0.89
N HIS A 67 -9.69 -17.78 -0.14
CA HIS A 67 -10.83 -18.60 -0.55
C HIS A 67 -11.91 -17.80 -1.31
N CYS A 68 -11.64 -16.55 -1.68
CA CYS A 68 -12.56 -15.77 -2.51
C CYS A 68 -12.55 -16.28 -3.95
N PRO A 69 -13.71 -16.65 -4.52
CA PRO A 69 -13.76 -17.16 -5.89
C PRO A 69 -13.73 -16.07 -6.97
N ASP A 70 -13.88 -14.80 -6.61
CA ASP A 70 -14.19 -13.74 -7.57
C ASP A 70 -13.34 -12.46 -7.36
N ILE A 71 -13.71 -11.58 -6.43
CA ILE A 71 -13.18 -10.21 -6.32
C ILE A 71 -11.71 -10.19 -5.86
N CYS A 72 -11.31 -11.00 -4.88
CA CYS A 72 -9.95 -10.96 -4.34
C CYS A 72 -8.88 -11.36 -5.37
N PRO A 73 -9.06 -12.41 -6.19
CA PRO A 73 -8.14 -12.68 -7.30
C PRO A 73 -8.00 -11.53 -8.28
N MET A 74 -9.09 -10.80 -8.56
CA MET A 74 -9.07 -9.62 -9.44
C MET A 74 -8.31 -8.46 -8.79
N THR A 75 -8.54 -8.21 -7.50
CA THR A 75 -7.83 -7.18 -6.73
C THR A 75 -6.33 -7.44 -6.73
N THR A 76 -5.89 -8.66 -6.39
CA THR A 76 -4.48 -9.07 -6.43
C THR A 76 -3.89 -8.91 -7.82
N ASN A 77 -4.58 -9.37 -8.87
CA ASN A 77 -4.12 -9.24 -10.25
C ASN A 77 -3.98 -7.77 -10.67
N ASN A 78 -4.90 -6.90 -10.27
CA ASN A 78 -4.86 -5.48 -10.58
C ASN A 78 -3.69 -4.77 -9.88
N ILE A 79 -3.36 -5.14 -8.65
CA ILE A 79 -2.17 -4.65 -7.96
C ILE A 79 -0.90 -5.15 -8.68
N TYR A 80 -0.85 -6.42 -9.07
CA TYR A 80 0.27 -6.99 -9.83
C TYR A 80 0.47 -6.30 -11.19
N LEU A 81 -0.61 -6.02 -11.93
CA LEU A 81 -0.53 -5.28 -13.18
C LEU A 81 -0.11 -3.81 -12.96
N THR A 82 -0.50 -3.21 -11.84
CA THR A 82 -0.02 -1.88 -11.45
C THR A 82 1.49 -1.89 -11.24
N GLU A 83 2.03 -2.88 -10.50
CA GLU A 83 3.47 -3.06 -10.34
C GLU A 83 4.18 -3.17 -11.69
N LYS A 84 3.71 -4.05 -12.59
CA LYS A 84 4.32 -4.21 -13.92
C LYS A 84 4.39 -2.90 -14.68
N LYS A 85 3.29 -2.14 -14.72
CA LYS A 85 3.22 -0.86 -15.42
C LYS A 85 4.13 0.21 -14.79
N LEU A 86 4.31 0.21 -13.49
CA LEU A 86 5.25 1.08 -12.79
C LEU A 86 6.70 0.71 -13.13
N ASN A 87 7.04 -0.58 -13.12
CA ASN A 87 8.37 -1.07 -13.49
C ASN A 87 8.72 -0.71 -14.94
N GLU A 88 7.77 -0.83 -15.90
CA GLU A 88 7.94 -0.41 -17.29
C GLU A 88 8.24 1.07 -17.44
N GLN A 89 7.82 1.90 -16.47
CA GLN A 89 8.07 3.34 -16.42
C GLN A 89 9.28 3.72 -15.55
N GLY A 90 10.02 2.73 -15.01
CA GLY A 90 11.19 2.96 -14.17
C GLY A 90 10.87 3.36 -12.73
N ILE A 91 9.60 3.28 -12.32
CA ILE A 91 9.17 3.61 -10.96
C ILE A 91 9.32 2.36 -10.08
N ASN A 92 10.30 2.37 -9.19
CA ASN A 92 10.70 1.18 -8.43
C ASN A 92 10.55 1.31 -6.91
N ASN A 93 10.30 2.51 -6.38
CA ASN A 93 10.20 2.77 -4.94
C ASN A 93 8.76 2.61 -4.41
N VAL A 94 8.03 1.61 -4.91
CA VAL A 94 6.67 1.31 -4.48
C VAL A 94 6.64 -0.07 -3.85
N LYS A 95 6.01 -0.19 -2.69
CA LYS A 95 5.72 -1.46 -2.01
C LYS A 95 4.27 -1.86 -2.22
N PHE A 96 4.05 -3.16 -2.22
CA PHE A 96 2.74 -3.76 -2.39
C PHE A 96 2.44 -4.62 -1.17
N VAL A 97 1.31 -4.36 -0.55
CA VAL A 97 0.90 -5.08 0.66
C VAL A 97 -0.49 -5.64 0.46
N GLU A 98 -0.72 -6.87 0.85
CA GLU A 98 -2.06 -7.42 0.97
C GLU A 98 -2.29 -7.88 2.40
N VAL A 99 -3.43 -7.49 2.96
CA VAL A 99 -3.85 -7.88 4.31
C VAL A 99 -5.02 -8.85 4.16
N SER A 100 -4.84 -10.06 4.68
CA SER A 100 -5.96 -10.99 4.77
C SER A 100 -6.92 -10.54 5.87
N PHE A 101 -8.21 -10.53 5.55
CA PHE A 101 -9.27 -10.33 6.52
C PHE A 101 -9.90 -11.63 7.01
N ASP A 102 -9.31 -12.79 6.66
CA ASP A 102 -9.71 -14.11 7.11
C ASP A 102 -8.52 -14.86 7.76
N PRO A 103 -8.01 -14.39 8.89
CA PRO A 103 -6.81 -14.97 9.50
C PRO A 103 -7.01 -16.39 10.03
N GLU A 104 -8.24 -16.87 10.08
CA GLU A 104 -8.57 -18.24 10.49
C GLU A 104 -8.13 -19.26 9.43
N ARG A 105 -8.37 -18.96 8.15
CA ARG A 105 -7.98 -19.81 7.01
C ARG A 105 -6.65 -19.37 6.38
N ASP A 106 -6.38 -18.08 6.37
CA ASP A 106 -5.22 -17.50 5.70
C ASP A 106 -4.00 -17.45 6.63
N THR A 107 -3.47 -18.65 6.92
CA THR A 107 -2.20 -18.78 7.63
C THR A 107 -1.03 -18.23 6.77
N PRO A 108 0.15 -17.94 7.36
CA PRO A 108 1.33 -17.52 6.59
C PRO A 108 1.66 -18.45 5.41
N SER A 109 1.59 -19.77 5.61
CA SER A 109 1.85 -20.75 4.55
C SER A 109 0.81 -20.72 3.43
N VAL A 110 -0.45 -20.46 3.75
CA VAL A 110 -1.53 -20.29 2.77
C VAL A 110 -1.30 -19.03 1.96
N LEU A 111 -0.96 -17.90 2.61
CA LEU A 111 -0.63 -16.65 1.94
C LEU A 111 0.59 -16.79 1.03
N ARG A 112 1.62 -17.53 1.47
CA ARG A 112 2.78 -17.80 0.62
C ARG A 112 2.39 -18.60 -0.61
N ALA A 113 1.66 -19.71 -0.45
CA ALA A 113 1.19 -20.52 -1.58
C ALA A 113 0.30 -19.70 -2.55
N PHE A 114 -0.55 -18.82 -2.01
CA PHE A 114 -1.39 -17.92 -2.79
C PHE A 114 -0.57 -16.98 -3.68
N ALA A 115 0.52 -16.42 -3.15
CA ALA A 115 1.44 -15.55 -3.88
C ALA A 115 2.27 -16.34 -4.91
N ASP A 116 2.81 -17.50 -4.53
CA ASP A 116 3.66 -18.34 -5.39
C ASP A 116 2.90 -18.80 -6.66
N ILE A 117 1.64 -19.21 -6.53
CA ILE A 117 0.78 -19.59 -7.66
C ILE A 117 0.58 -18.43 -8.64
N ARG A 118 0.65 -17.18 -8.16
CA ARG A 118 0.47 -15.96 -8.96
C ARG A 118 1.78 -15.35 -9.47
N GLY A 119 2.91 -15.96 -9.17
CA GLY A 119 4.23 -15.47 -9.56
C GLY A 119 4.60 -14.14 -8.89
N ILE A 120 4.06 -13.87 -7.71
CA ILE A 120 4.34 -12.65 -6.94
C ILE A 120 5.70 -12.76 -6.28
N SER A 121 6.57 -11.76 -6.50
CA SER A 121 7.90 -11.68 -5.88
C SER A 121 7.85 -10.92 -4.55
N PHE A 122 8.34 -11.54 -3.48
CA PHE A 122 8.40 -10.91 -2.14
C PHE A 122 9.48 -9.82 -1.99
N GLU A 123 10.16 -9.46 -3.05
CA GLU A 123 11.10 -8.33 -3.06
C GLU A 123 10.40 -6.99 -2.81
N LYS A 124 9.22 -6.81 -3.41
CA LYS A 124 8.38 -5.62 -3.26
C LYS A 124 7.06 -5.90 -2.57
N TRP A 125 6.66 -7.16 -2.42
CA TRP A 125 5.39 -7.56 -1.86
C TRP A 125 5.49 -8.12 -0.46
N MET A 126 4.42 -7.91 0.30
CA MET A 126 4.24 -8.54 1.60
C MET A 126 2.76 -8.87 1.80
N LEU A 127 2.48 -10.13 2.15
CA LEU A 127 1.16 -10.59 2.51
C LEU A 127 1.07 -10.75 4.02
N LEU A 128 0.05 -10.17 4.62
CA LEU A 128 -0.08 -10.02 6.07
C LEU A 128 -1.32 -10.74 6.60
N THR A 129 -1.15 -11.39 7.73
CA THR A 129 -2.21 -11.96 8.54
C THR A 129 -1.93 -11.65 10.02
N GLY A 130 -2.76 -12.12 10.93
CA GLY A 130 -2.55 -11.90 12.37
C GLY A 130 -3.71 -12.38 13.21
N LYS A 131 -3.79 -11.93 14.46
CA LYS A 131 -4.95 -12.23 15.30
C LYS A 131 -6.20 -11.54 14.76
N ASP A 132 -7.32 -12.24 14.71
CA ASP A 132 -8.61 -11.75 14.18
C ASP A 132 -8.99 -10.37 14.74
N SER A 133 -8.87 -10.18 16.04
CA SER A 133 -9.19 -8.89 16.68
C SER A 133 -8.28 -7.74 16.22
N ILE A 134 -6.99 -8.04 15.93
CA ILE A 134 -6.02 -7.07 15.42
C ILE A 134 -6.34 -6.74 13.97
N ILE A 135 -6.62 -7.74 13.14
CA ILE A 135 -7.03 -7.56 11.74
C ILE A 135 -8.30 -6.70 11.67
N LYS A 136 -9.34 -7.07 12.41
CA LYS A 136 -10.60 -6.30 12.45
C LYS A 136 -10.40 -4.83 12.83
N ASP A 137 -9.49 -4.56 13.75
CA ASP A 137 -9.19 -3.18 14.16
C ASP A 137 -8.37 -2.44 13.10
N LEU A 138 -7.42 -3.11 12.44
CA LEU A 138 -6.68 -2.55 11.31
C LEU A 138 -7.61 -2.19 10.14
N LEU A 139 -8.53 -3.09 9.76
CA LEU A 139 -9.50 -2.87 8.69
C LEU A 139 -10.32 -1.60 8.90
N LYS A 140 -10.70 -1.28 10.14
CA LYS A 140 -11.41 -0.02 10.48
C LYS A 140 -10.59 1.22 10.12
N ARG A 141 -9.26 1.14 10.16
CA ARG A 141 -8.39 2.25 9.74
C ARG A 141 -8.51 2.55 8.25
N PHE A 142 -8.87 1.55 7.47
CA PHE A 142 -9.05 1.65 6.02
C PHE A 142 -10.52 1.75 5.60
N ASP A 143 -11.43 1.83 6.57
CA ASP A 143 -12.87 1.80 6.33
C ASP A 143 -13.28 0.55 5.51
N VAL A 144 -12.62 -0.58 5.77
CA VAL A 144 -12.90 -1.88 5.18
C VAL A 144 -13.77 -2.68 6.13
N MET A 145 -14.88 -3.16 5.61
CA MET A 145 -15.77 -4.11 6.28
C MET A 145 -15.48 -5.51 5.75
N ALA A 146 -15.46 -6.49 6.62
CA ALA A 146 -15.41 -7.91 6.26
C ALA A 146 -16.24 -8.69 7.28
N VAL A 147 -17.23 -9.45 6.78
CA VAL A 147 -18.18 -10.18 7.61
C VAL A 147 -18.39 -11.57 7.01
N LYS A 148 -18.33 -12.61 7.83
CA LYS A 148 -18.66 -13.99 7.42
C LYS A 148 -20.13 -14.08 7.07
N THR A 149 -20.41 -14.78 5.98
CA THR A 149 -21.77 -15.11 5.51
C THR A 149 -21.85 -16.57 5.13
N ASP A 150 -23.05 -17.11 5.03
CA ASP A 150 -23.32 -18.47 4.53
C ASP A 150 -22.50 -19.56 5.27
N GLU A 151 -22.39 -19.42 6.59
CA GLU A 151 -21.68 -20.39 7.41
C GLU A 151 -22.43 -21.73 7.38
N GLN A 152 -21.76 -22.77 6.89
CA GLN A 152 -22.26 -24.13 6.80
C GLN A 152 -21.19 -25.12 7.29
N ARG A 153 -21.61 -26.25 7.80
CA ARG A 153 -20.69 -27.39 8.00
C ARG A 153 -20.92 -28.40 6.90
N ASP A 154 -19.82 -28.82 6.31
CA ASP A 154 -19.87 -29.90 5.34
C ASP A 154 -20.11 -31.28 6.02
N GLU A 155 -20.16 -32.35 5.22
CA GLU A 155 -20.40 -33.72 5.70
C GLU A 155 -19.31 -34.20 6.66
N ASP A 156 -18.09 -33.68 6.56
CA ASP A 156 -16.96 -33.99 7.42
C ASP A 156 -16.90 -33.08 8.67
N GLY A 157 -17.85 -32.16 8.81
CA GLY A 157 -17.97 -31.22 9.92
C GLY A 157 -17.07 -29.99 9.82
N GLU A 158 -16.38 -29.79 8.70
CA GLU A 158 -15.56 -28.60 8.45
C GLU A 158 -16.44 -27.39 8.19
N LEU A 159 -16.03 -26.24 8.76
CA LEU A 159 -16.74 -24.97 8.61
C LEU A 159 -16.40 -24.34 7.27
N THR A 160 -17.38 -24.24 6.39
CA THR A 160 -17.31 -23.47 5.16
C THR A 160 -18.10 -22.17 5.29
N TYR A 161 -17.59 -21.08 4.73
CA TYR A 161 -18.25 -19.78 4.73
C TYR A 161 -17.73 -18.90 3.59
N SER A 162 -18.57 -17.98 3.18
CA SER A 162 -18.20 -16.85 2.32
C SER A 162 -17.95 -15.61 3.15
N MET A 163 -17.41 -14.56 2.53
CA MET A 163 -17.24 -13.27 3.19
C MET A 163 -17.80 -12.14 2.33
N MET A 164 -18.69 -11.36 2.93
CA MET A 164 -19.08 -10.08 2.37
C MET A 164 -18.06 -9.03 2.81
N HIS A 165 -17.47 -8.32 1.87
CA HIS A 165 -16.39 -7.40 2.17
C HIS A 165 -16.37 -6.17 1.28
N THR A 166 -15.70 -5.11 1.73
CA THR A 166 -15.42 -3.92 0.92
C THR A 166 -14.35 -4.27 -0.12
N ASP A 167 -14.63 -4.00 -1.39
CA ASP A 167 -13.68 -4.11 -2.50
C ASP A 167 -12.81 -2.85 -2.54
N ARG A 168 -11.54 -2.94 -2.10
CA ARG A 168 -10.69 -1.77 -1.90
C ARG A 168 -9.21 -2.03 -2.16
N ILE A 169 -8.60 -1.08 -2.87
CA ILE A 169 -7.16 -0.80 -2.89
C ILE A 169 -6.96 0.59 -2.30
N SER A 170 -5.92 0.78 -1.51
CA SER A 170 -5.58 2.07 -0.91
C SER A 170 -4.15 2.47 -1.25
N LEU A 171 -3.94 3.76 -1.53
CA LEU A 171 -2.64 4.37 -1.79
C LEU A 171 -2.18 5.13 -0.54
N ILE A 172 -0.95 4.85 -0.11
CA ILE A 172 -0.33 5.42 1.09
C ILE A 172 0.99 6.08 0.66
N ASP A 173 1.27 7.27 1.15
CA ASP A 173 2.55 7.94 0.89
C ASP A 173 3.69 7.39 1.78
N ASP A 174 4.92 7.84 1.51
CA ASP A 174 6.14 7.46 2.23
C ASP A 174 6.13 7.83 3.72
N LYS A 175 5.26 8.75 4.13
CA LYS A 175 5.07 9.16 5.53
C LYS A 175 4.03 8.30 6.27
N GLY A 176 3.39 7.37 5.56
CA GLY A 176 2.33 6.52 6.11
C GLY A 176 0.97 7.20 6.18
N ILE A 177 0.73 8.19 5.33
CA ILE A 177 -0.56 8.86 5.21
C ILE A 177 -1.37 8.19 4.10
N LEU A 178 -2.57 7.74 4.42
CA LEU A 178 -3.53 7.25 3.45
C LEU A 178 -4.00 8.41 2.57
N ARG A 179 -3.76 8.32 1.26
CA ARG A 179 -3.98 9.40 0.32
C ARG A 179 -5.20 9.22 -0.58
N LYS A 180 -5.48 7.97 -1.00
CA LYS A 180 -6.63 7.69 -1.86
C LYS A 180 -7.06 6.23 -1.77
N ASN A 181 -8.34 5.99 -2.03
CA ASN A 181 -8.93 4.67 -2.15
C ASN A 181 -9.46 4.45 -3.57
N TYR A 182 -9.31 3.22 -4.06
CA TYR A 182 -9.81 2.78 -5.36
C TYR A 182 -10.67 1.53 -5.17
N LYS A 183 -11.51 1.25 -6.17
CA LYS A 183 -12.19 -0.03 -6.26
C LYS A 183 -11.22 -1.09 -6.79
N GLY A 184 -10.97 -2.14 -6.01
CA GLY A 184 -9.92 -3.11 -6.30
C GLY A 184 -10.17 -3.94 -7.55
N SER A 185 -11.41 -4.40 -7.75
CA SER A 185 -11.79 -5.25 -8.90
C SER A 185 -11.83 -4.50 -10.24
N THR A 186 -11.96 -3.16 -10.24
CA THR A 186 -12.14 -2.35 -11.45
C THR A 186 -11.28 -1.09 -11.41
N ILE A 187 -9.98 -1.24 -11.12
CA ILE A 187 -9.07 -0.11 -10.99
C ILE A 187 -8.81 0.55 -12.35
N ASN A 188 -8.70 1.88 -12.34
CA ASN A 188 -8.16 2.64 -13.47
C ASN A 188 -6.64 2.73 -13.32
N PHE A 189 -5.89 2.04 -14.18
CA PHE A 189 -4.42 2.00 -14.11
C PHE A 189 -3.77 3.36 -14.35
N ASP A 190 -4.28 4.16 -15.27
CA ASP A 190 -3.71 5.48 -15.54
C ASP A 190 -3.90 6.41 -14.35
N GLU A 191 -5.04 6.31 -13.67
CA GLU A 191 -5.34 7.08 -12.47
C GLU A 191 -4.37 6.73 -11.34
N ILE A 192 -4.26 5.46 -10.94
CA ILE A 192 -3.39 5.07 -9.82
C ILE A 192 -1.91 5.34 -10.12
N ILE A 193 -1.45 5.15 -11.36
CA ILE A 193 -0.07 5.43 -11.75
C ILE A 193 0.23 6.93 -11.68
N ASN A 194 -0.66 7.78 -12.16
CA ASN A 194 -0.50 9.23 -12.07
C ASN A 194 -0.53 9.72 -10.61
N ASP A 195 -1.39 9.13 -9.79
CA ASP A 195 -1.46 9.44 -8.36
C ASP A 195 -0.15 9.03 -7.64
N ILE A 196 0.41 7.85 -7.95
CA ILE A 196 1.72 7.40 -7.42
C ILE A 196 2.82 8.37 -7.83
N LYS A 197 2.90 8.76 -9.11
CA LYS A 197 3.88 9.74 -9.58
C LYS A 197 3.80 11.06 -8.84
N SER A 198 2.61 11.53 -8.52
CA SER A 198 2.40 12.77 -7.76
C SER A 198 2.88 12.71 -6.30
N LEU A 199 3.22 11.52 -5.82
CA LEU A 199 3.76 11.30 -4.47
C LEU A 199 5.30 11.11 -4.46
N GLU A 200 5.95 10.95 -5.63
CA GLU A 200 7.42 10.83 -5.74
C GLU A 200 8.13 12.19 -5.68
N ASP A 201 7.40 13.29 -5.91
CA ASP A 201 7.89 14.68 -5.86
C ASP A 201 7.85 15.26 -4.43
#